data_4755624b9ff4d8fabe678ae48c575979
#
_entry.id   4755624b9ff4d8fabe678ae48c575979
#
_cell.length_a   1.000
_cell.length_b   1.000
_cell.length_c   1.000
_cell.angle_alpha   90.00
_cell.angle_beta   90.00
_cell.angle_gamma   90.00
#
_symmetry.space_group_name_H-M   'P 1'
#
loop_
_entity.id
_entity.type
_entity.pdbx_description
1 polymer ?
#
loop_
_entity_poly.entity_id
_entity_poly.type
_entity_poly.pdbx_seq_one_letter_code
_entity_poly.pdbx_strand_id
1 'polypeptide(L)'
;MGKPRKPRSDAKMYQLPKAVLDEVNERIMIYNMSYSDIIAWLAGQGYKISRSSLSRYAFKVVESAQRIADDLEKTKHIIDVIGRNPDLDTTQATSAILKSGLLQKISSAEEEFNDMPIE
;
A
#
# COMPACT_ATOMS: atom_id res chain seq x y z
N MET A 1 -13.80 19.89 27.51
CA MET A 1 -13.98 18.81 26.55
C MET A 1 -13.98 19.37 25.14
N GLY A 2 -13.06 18.89 24.31
CA GLY A 2 -13.00 19.32 22.93
C GLY A 2 -14.15 18.76 22.09
N LYS A 3 -14.48 19.46 21.02
CA LYS A 3 -15.44 18.95 20.04
C LYS A 3 -14.88 17.67 19.42
N PRO A 4 -15.72 16.68 19.08
CA PRO A 4 -15.25 15.51 18.36
C PRO A 4 -14.58 15.95 17.06
N ARG A 5 -13.43 15.34 16.75
CA ARG A 5 -12.73 15.63 15.52
C ARG A 5 -13.58 15.20 14.34
N LYS A 6 -13.63 16.04 13.32
CA LYS A 6 -14.22 15.63 12.05
C LYS A 6 -13.44 14.43 11.50
N PRO A 7 -14.12 13.41 10.96
CA PRO A 7 -13.43 12.31 10.30
C PRO A 7 -12.48 12.86 9.23
N ARG A 8 -11.36 12.19 9.02
CA ARG A 8 -10.47 12.53 7.91
C ARG A 8 -11.26 12.44 6.60
N SER A 9 -10.93 13.30 5.65
CA SER A 9 -11.65 13.35 4.37
C SER A 9 -11.62 12.02 3.61
N ASP A 10 -10.61 11.18 3.84
CA ASP A 10 -10.50 9.86 3.23
C ASP A 10 -11.20 8.74 4.01
N ALA A 11 -11.79 9.05 5.18
CA ALA A 11 -12.44 8.04 6.03
C ALA A 11 -13.57 7.29 5.31
N LYS A 12 -14.31 7.98 4.45
CA LYS A 12 -15.39 7.37 3.67
C LYS A 12 -14.89 6.27 2.73
N MET A 13 -13.68 6.43 2.22
CA MET A 13 -13.07 5.41 1.35
C MET A 13 -12.89 4.08 2.09
N TYR A 14 -12.47 4.13 3.35
CA TYR A 14 -12.26 2.93 4.15
C TYR A 14 -13.56 2.24 4.59
N GLN A 15 -14.69 2.90 4.43
CA GLN A 15 -16.00 2.31 4.70
C GLN A 15 -16.56 1.52 3.52
N LEU A 16 -15.93 1.61 2.36
CA LEU A 16 -16.35 0.88 1.17
C LEU A 16 -16.13 -0.62 1.34
N PRO A 17 -16.98 -1.46 0.75
CA PRO A 17 -16.73 -2.91 0.73
C PRO A 17 -15.37 -3.20 0.11
N LYS A 18 -14.72 -4.26 0.59
CA LYS A 18 -13.38 -4.64 0.12
C LYS A 18 -13.32 -4.80 -1.39
N ALA A 19 -14.31 -5.44 -1.98
CA ALA A 19 -14.35 -5.65 -3.44
C ALA A 19 -14.38 -4.33 -4.21
N VAL A 20 -15.14 -3.35 -3.71
CA VAL A 20 -15.21 -2.02 -4.32
C VAL A 20 -13.88 -1.29 -4.16
N LEU A 21 -13.29 -1.37 -2.99
CA LEU A 21 -12.00 -0.73 -2.71
C LEU A 21 -10.88 -1.32 -3.57
N ASP A 22 -10.86 -2.63 -3.76
CA ASP A 22 -9.90 -3.30 -4.63
C ASP A 22 -10.03 -2.81 -6.08
N GLU A 23 -11.26 -2.63 -6.56
CA GLU A 23 -11.53 -2.07 -7.89
C GLU A 23 -11.02 -0.63 -8.01
N VAL A 24 -11.24 0.19 -6.97
CA VAL A 24 -10.71 1.56 -6.95
C VAL A 24 -9.20 1.54 -7.05
N ASN A 25 -8.53 0.68 -6.30
CA ASN A 25 -7.07 0.54 -6.32
C ASN A 25 -6.57 0.17 -7.71
N GLU A 26 -7.22 -0.77 -8.38
CA GLU A 26 -6.87 -1.15 -9.75
C GLU A 26 -7.06 0.00 -10.72
N ARG A 27 -8.14 0.75 -10.60
CA ARG A 27 -8.43 1.90 -11.48
C ARG A 27 -7.41 3.01 -11.29
N ILE A 28 -6.92 3.21 -10.07
CA ILE A 28 -5.87 4.20 -9.78
C ILE A 28 -4.51 3.72 -10.32
N MET A 29 -4.11 2.50 -10.02
CA MET A 29 -2.74 2.04 -10.20
C MET A 29 -2.49 1.37 -11.54
N ILE A 30 -3.45 0.64 -12.06
CA ILE A 30 -3.28 -0.15 -13.28
C ILE A 30 -3.84 0.61 -14.49
N TYR A 31 -5.07 1.10 -14.37
CA TYR A 31 -5.75 1.75 -15.50
C TYR A 31 -5.51 3.24 -15.57
N ASN A 32 -4.93 3.82 -14.52
CA ASN A 32 -4.63 5.26 -14.44
C ASN A 32 -5.83 6.13 -14.82
N MET A 33 -7.01 5.77 -14.32
CA MET A 33 -8.24 6.49 -14.58
C MET A 33 -8.24 7.85 -13.88
N SER A 34 -8.91 8.84 -14.48
CA SER A 34 -9.09 10.13 -13.83
C SER A 34 -9.95 9.99 -12.58
N TYR A 35 -9.72 10.86 -11.60
CA TYR A 35 -10.52 10.85 -10.37
C TYR A 35 -12.00 11.10 -10.66
N SER A 36 -12.31 11.97 -11.64
CA SER A 36 -13.69 12.23 -12.05
C SER A 36 -14.37 10.95 -12.55
N ASP A 37 -13.68 10.14 -13.33
CA ASP A 37 -14.21 8.90 -13.87
C ASP A 37 -14.40 7.85 -12.75
N ILE A 38 -13.48 7.77 -11.80
CA ILE A 38 -13.60 6.87 -10.66
C ILE A 38 -14.79 7.27 -9.78
N ILE A 39 -14.96 8.57 -9.53
CA ILE A 39 -16.09 9.10 -8.75
C ILE A 39 -17.42 8.77 -9.45
N ALA A 40 -17.48 8.94 -10.76
CA ALA A 40 -18.67 8.62 -11.55
C ALA A 40 -18.98 7.12 -11.48
N TRP A 41 -17.96 6.28 -11.56
CA TRP A 41 -18.13 4.84 -11.42
C TRP A 41 -18.65 4.47 -10.02
N LEU A 42 -18.07 5.06 -8.97
CA LEU A 42 -18.51 4.84 -7.59
C LEU A 42 -19.97 5.28 -7.39
N ALA A 43 -20.34 6.42 -7.96
CA ALA A 43 -21.72 6.89 -7.90
C ALA A 43 -22.69 5.89 -8.55
N GLY A 44 -22.28 5.29 -9.66
CA GLY A 44 -23.04 4.23 -10.33
C GLY A 44 -23.20 2.97 -9.46
N GLN A 45 -22.25 2.73 -8.55
CA GLN A 45 -22.31 1.62 -7.60
C GLN A 45 -23.08 1.98 -6.33
N GLY A 46 -23.57 3.21 -6.21
CA GLY A 46 -24.31 3.66 -5.05
C GLY A 46 -23.46 4.32 -3.97
N TYR A 47 -22.21 4.66 -4.26
CA TYR A 47 -21.29 5.27 -3.29
C TYR A 47 -20.94 6.69 -3.69
N LYS A 48 -21.25 7.63 -2.80
CA LYS A 48 -20.96 9.05 -3.04
C LYS A 48 -19.64 9.40 -2.34
N ILE A 49 -18.59 9.57 -3.13
CA ILE A 49 -17.25 9.91 -2.64
C ILE A 49 -16.84 11.27 -3.24
N SER A 50 -16.34 12.17 -2.39
CA SER A 50 -15.85 13.45 -2.85
C SER A 50 -14.48 13.32 -3.53
N ARG A 51 -14.16 14.27 -4.38
CA ARG A 51 -12.86 14.31 -5.04
C ARG A 51 -11.72 14.43 -4.02
N SER A 52 -11.91 15.20 -2.95
CA SER A 52 -10.91 15.34 -1.87
C SER A 52 -10.64 14.02 -1.18
N SER A 53 -11.69 13.26 -0.86
CA SER A 53 -11.54 11.95 -0.23
C SER A 53 -10.78 10.98 -1.12
N LEU A 54 -11.14 10.92 -2.40
CA LEU A 54 -10.47 10.05 -3.35
C LEU A 54 -9.02 10.46 -3.56
N SER A 55 -8.76 11.75 -3.71
CA SER A 55 -7.41 12.28 -3.91
C SER A 55 -6.48 11.93 -2.74
N ARG A 56 -6.94 12.12 -1.51
CA ARG A 56 -6.16 11.77 -0.32
C ARG A 56 -5.89 10.27 -0.22
N TYR A 57 -6.91 9.48 -0.49
CA TYR A 57 -6.79 8.04 -0.49
C TYR A 57 -5.80 7.57 -1.57
N ALA A 58 -5.94 8.08 -2.79
CA ALA A 58 -5.05 7.73 -3.90
C ALA A 58 -3.60 8.07 -3.61
N PHE A 59 -3.35 9.24 -3.01
CA PHE A 59 -2.00 9.64 -2.61
C PHE A 59 -1.38 8.63 -1.65
N LYS A 60 -2.13 8.20 -0.64
CA LYS A 60 -1.64 7.21 0.34
C LYS A 60 -1.37 5.85 -0.29
N VAL A 61 -2.25 5.42 -1.20
CA VAL A 61 -2.09 4.14 -1.89
C VAL A 61 -0.84 4.15 -2.76
N VAL A 62 -0.66 5.20 -3.56
CA VAL A 62 0.50 5.33 -4.44
C VAL A 62 1.79 5.43 -3.63
N GLU A 63 1.80 6.20 -2.54
CA GLU A 63 2.95 6.32 -1.66
C GLU A 63 3.32 4.98 -1.02
N SER A 64 2.34 4.23 -0.54
CA SER A 64 2.57 2.90 0.04
C SER A 64 3.11 1.92 -1.00
N ALA A 65 2.53 1.92 -2.20
CA ALA A 65 2.99 1.08 -3.29
C ALA A 65 4.42 1.40 -3.68
N GLN A 66 4.79 2.69 -3.71
CA GLN A 66 6.15 3.10 -4.03
C GLN A 66 7.15 2.61 -2.99
N ARG A 67 6.81 2.70 -1.71
CA ARG A 67 7.68 2.20 -0.63
C ARG A 67 7.90 0.70 -0.74
N ILE A 68 6.83 -0.05 -1.02
CA ILE A 68 6.92 -1.51 -1.20
C ILE A 68 7.81 -1.83 -2.41
N ALA A 69 7.63 -1.11 -3.52
CA ALA A 69 8.44 -1.31 -4.73
C ALA A 69 9.93 -1.05 -4.45
N ASP A 70 10.25 0.02 -3.72
CA ASP A 70 11.62 0.37 -3.35
C ASP A 70 12.25 -0.72 -2.46
N ASP A 71 11.50 -1.22 -1.49
CA ASP A 71 11.98 -2.28 -0.59
C ASP A 71 12.17 -3.60 -1.35
N LEU A 72 11.30 -3.92 -2.30
CA LEU A 72 11.44 -5.09 -3.16
C LEU A 72 12.70 -4.99 -4.03
N GLU A 73 12.99 -3.81 -4.57
CA GLU A 73 14.16 -3.58 -5.41
C GLU A 73 15.44 -3.81 -4.60
N LYS A 74 15.50 -3.30 -3.37
CA LYS A 74 16.63 -3.54 -2.45
C LYS A 74 16.77 -5.02 -2.12
N THR A 75 15.65 -5.70 -1.85
CA THR A 75 15.65 -7.13 -1.55
C THR A 75 16.17 -7.94 -2.74
N LYS A 76 15.75 -7.63 -3.95
CA LYS A 76 16.23 -8.28 -5.17
C LYS A 76 17.74 -8.10 -5.32
N HIS A 77 18.23 -6.89 -5.05
CA HIS A 77 19.66 -6.61 -5.14
C HIS A 77 20.45 -7.47 -4.14
N ILE A 78 19.98 -7.59 -2.91
CA ILE A 78 20.62 -8.43 -1.88
C ILE A 78 20.62 -9.89 -2.30
N ILE A 79 19.50 -10.39 -2.80
CA ILE A 79 19.38 -11.78 -3.29
C ILE A 79 20.35 -12.02 -4.43
N ASP A 80 20.49 -11.07 -5.35
CA ASP A 80 21.40 -11.16 -6.46
C ASP A 80 22.85 -11.24 -6.00
N VAL A 81 23.25 -10.42 -5.03
CA VAL A 81 24.60 -10.45 -4.43
C VAL A 81 24.86 -11.80 -3.78
N ILE A 82 23.91 -12.33 -3.01
CA ILE A 82 24.04 -13.64 -2.36
C ILE A 82 24.19 -14.73 -3.42
N GLY A 83 23.40 -14.69 -4.49
CA GLY A 83 23.44 -15.67 -5.58
C GLY A 83 24.77 -15.67 -6.34
N ARG A 84 25.43 -14.49 -6.45
CA ARG A 84 26.73 -14.39 -7.09
C ARG A 84 27.90 -14.80 -6.20
N ASN A 85 27.66 -15.00 -4.91
CA ASN A 85 28.67 -15.36 -3.94
C ASN A 85 28.23 -16.63 -3.20
N PRO A 86 28.27 -17.80 -3.86
CA PRO A 86 27.76 -19.04 -3.27
C PRO A 86 28.52 -19.50 -2.03
N ASP A 87 29.72 -18.98 -1.78
CA ASP A 87 30.53 -19.27 -0.61
C ASP A 87 30.15 -18.39 0.60
N LEU A 88 29.21 -17.46 0.43
CA LEU A 88 28.73 -16.64 1.54
C LEU A 88 28.02 -17.50 2.57
N ASP A 89 28.43 -17.32 3.84
CA ASP A 89 27.71 -17.94 4.95
C ASP A 89 26.29 -17.38 5.04
N THR A 90 25.32 -18.24 5.06
CA THR A 90 23.90 -17.87 5.18
C THR A 90 23.66 -16.99 6.40
N THR A 91 24.38 -17.25 7.50
CA THR A 91 24.31 -16.44 8.71
C THR A 91 24.72 -15.00 8.46
N GLN A 92 25.82 -14.79 7.69
CA GLN A 92 26.29 -13.45 7.34
C GLN A 92 25.29 -12.73 6.45
N ALA A 93 24.70 -13.43 5.48
CA ALA A 93 23.69 -12.87 4.59
C ALA A 93 22.47 -12.44 5.37
N THR A 94 21.99 -13.27 6.29
CA THR A 94 20.85 -12.96 7.16
C THR A 94 21.16 -11.76 8.05
N SER A 95 22.36 -11.71 8.61
CA SER A 95 22.82 -10.61 9.45
C SER A 95 22.86 -9.29 8.66
N ALA A 96 23.32 -9.32 7.40
CA ALA A 96 23.35 -8.15 6.53
C ALA A 96 21.92 -7.62 6.24
N ILE A 97 20.98 -8.53 6.00
CA ILE A 97 19.58 -8.18 5.77
C ILE A 97 18.99 -7.52 7.01
N LEU A 98 19.23 -8.09 8.20
CA LEU A 98 18.76 -7.54 9.47
C LEU A 98 19.37 -6.17 9.75
N LYS A 99 20.66 -5.99 9.49
CA LYS A 99 21.35 -4.70 9.67
C LYS A 99 20.79 -3.63 8.75
N SER A 100 20.36 -3.99 7.56
CA SER A 100 19.76 -3.04 6.62
C SER A 100 18.33 -2.66 7.01
N GLY A 101 17.72 -3.37 7.95
CA GLY A 101 16.34 -3.16 8.36
C GLY A 101 15.30 -3.59 7.34
N LEU A 102 15.74 -4.20 6.25
CA LEU A 102 14.85 -4.57 5.15
C LEU A 102 13.82 -5.60 5.58
N LEU A 103 14.25 -6.62 6.30
CA LEU A 103 13.39 -7.69 6.78
C LEU A 103 12.32 -7.13 7.72
N GLN A 104 12.71 -6.19 8.58
CA GLN A 104 11.79 -5.54 9.50
C GLN A 104 10.73 -4.70 8.76
N LYS A 105 11.13 -4.00 7.71
CA LYS A 105 10.21 -3.22 6.87
C LYS A 105 9.21 -4.13 6.15
N ILE A 106 9.66 -5.25 5.63
CA ILE A 106 8.79 -6.23 4.97
C ILE A 106 7.79 -6.81 5.97
N SER A 107 8.24 -7.18 7.16
CA SER A 107 7.36 -7.67 8.22
C SER A 107 6.31 -6.64 8.61
N SER A 108 6.70 -5.37 8.74
CA SER A 108 5.76 -4.28 9.05
C SER A 108 4.71 -4.11 7.96
N ALA A 109 5.10 -4.21 6.70
CA ALA A 109 4.17 -4.14 5.58
C ALA A 109 3.18 -5.31 5.60
N GLU A 110 3.66 -6.53 5.89
CA GLU A 110 2.80 -7.71 6.02
C GLU A 110 1.82 -7.56 7.18
N GLU A 111 2.27 -7.03 8.31
CA GLU A 111 1.41 -6.76 9.46
C GLU A 111 0.32 -5.76 9.12
N GLU A 112 0.65 -4.70 8.41
CA GLU A 112 -0.34 -3.72 7.94
C GLU A 112 -1.41 -4.38 7.06
N PHE A 113 -1.02 -5.27 6.16
CA PHE A 113 -1.96 -6.00 5.33
C PHE A 113 -2.81 -6.99 6.14
N ASN A 114 -2.22 -7.65 7.12
CA ASN A 114 -2.93 -8.59 7.97
C ASN A 114 -3.93 -7.90 8.90
N ASP A 115 -3.64 -6.67 9.31
CA ASP A 115 -4.52 -5.88 10.16
C ASP A 115 -5.70 -5.26 9.40
N MET A 116 -5.66 -5.30 8.06
CA MET A 116 -6.82 -4.89 7.27
C MET A 116 -7.95 -5.90 7.44
N PRO A 117 -9.19 -5.41 7.67
CA PRO A 117 -10.33 -6.34 7.78
C PRO A 117 -10.48 -7.12 6.48
N ILE A 118 -10.33 -8.42 6.59
CA ILE A 118 -10.52 -9.34 5.47
C ILE A 118 -11.95 -9.83 5.55
N GLU A 119 -12.86 -9.14 4.92
CA GLU A 119 -14.26 -9.58 4.90
C GLU A 119 -14.89 -9.48 3.54
#